data_202ab0182593ebdbcb5f67b39332254f
#
_entry.id   202ab0182593ebdbcb5f67b39332254f
#
_cell.length_a   1.000
_cell.length_b   1.000
_cell.length_c   1.000
_cell.angle_alpha   90.00
_cell.angle_beta   90.00
_cell.angle_gamma   90.00
#
_symmetry.space_group_name_H-M   'P 1'
#
loop_
_entity.id
_entity.type
_entity.pdbx_description
1 polymer ?
#
loop_
_entity_poly.entity_id
_entity_poly.type
_entity_poly.pdbx_seq_one_letter_code
_entity_poly.pdbx_strand_id
1 'polypeptide(L)'
;MASAIAKLPSSIRGSRTLKASTVYAVRGEVRIKPGAVLTIEDGCEIRIVNGRFPNSTLRRSALIFEAGSCLNAKRFVVRAADATMQPETVADNAGLWFLGNSANATKDGIKLKRLAKIPPSSFHATKITTHYLGRYDAYKNIKTKKTSSWGDDIDAISLMGLSEDEWHVKAISSQNSADDGLDMTNSKISIDRLEILAPIEDAINLSSSQLQVKKALTIDLQEISPDRHLFDLEVDDGPSYLALYKGCAVTLRGPIGNQLTLITSDIKPVKAGRRMIVRFKGRIKRKPTLIFSIGAD
;
A
#
# COMPACT_ATOMS: atom_id res chain seq x y z
N MET A 1 10.02 6.31 30.43
CA MET A 1 11.40 5.98 30.00
C MET A 1 11.44 6.13 28.48
N ALA A 2 12.47 6.81 27.93
CA ALA A 2 12.64 6.89 26.48
C ALA A 2 12.98 5.51 25.93
N SER A 3 12.30 5.06 24.91
CA SER A 3 12.58 3.79 24.24
C SER A 3 13.97 3.86 23.59
N ALA A 4 14.75 2.78 23.68
CA ALA A 4 16.01 2.69 22.97
C ALA A 4 15.78 2.76 21.46
N ILE A 5 16.65 3.45 20.73
CA ILE A 5 16.59 3.53 19.27
C ILE A 5 17.69 2.65 18.68
N ALA A 6 17.32 1.75 17.77
CA ALA A 6 18.24 0.88 17.08
C ALA A 6 18.14 1.03 15.55
N LYS A 7 19.28 1.23 14.88
CA LYS A 7 19.32 1.28 13.42
C LYS A 7 19.20 -0.12 12.83
N LEU A 8 18.34 -0.30 11.84
CA LEU A 8 18.32 -1.51 11.04
C LEU A 8 19.49 -1.54 10.04
N PRO A 9 20.11 -2.70 9.81
CA PRO A 9 21.10 -2.85 8.76
C PRO A 9 20.41 -2.72 7.38
N SER A 10 21.14 -2.29 6.37
CA SER A 10 20.60 -2.16 5.00
C SER A 10 20.14 -3.48 4.40
N SER A 11 20.54 -4.61 4.95
CA SER A 11 20.13 -5.95 4.49
C SER A 11 19.98 -6.90 5.66
N ILE A 12 18.85 -7.61 5.71
CA ILE A 12 18.57 -8.70 6.64
C ILE A 12 18.50 -10.00 5.83
N ARG A 13 19.43 -10.94 6.13
CA ARG A 13 19.64 -12.20 5.39
C ARG A 13 19.31 -13.47 6.18
N GLY A 14 18.75 -13.34 7.33
CA GLY A 14 18.38 -14.47 8.20
C GLY A 14 17.22 -14.08 9.09
N SER A 15 17.00 -14.83 10.14
CA SER A 15 15.94 -14.53 11.11
C SER A 15 16.36 -13.36 12.01
N ARG A 16 15.47 -12.38 12.15
CA ARG A 16 15.65 -11.25 13.06
C ARG A 16 14.35 -10.93 13.76
N THR A 17 14.44 -10.64 15.06
CA THR A 17 13.29 -10.18 15.86
C THR A 17 13.44 -8.71 16.23
N LEU A 18 12.40 -7.93 16.01
CA LEU A 18 12.26 -6.57 16.47
C LEU A 18 11.43 -6.55 17.75
N LYS A 19 12.00 -6.00 18.83
CA LYS A 19 11.40 -5.94 20.16
C LYS A 19 10.51 -4.72 20.34
N ALA A 20 9.36 -4.87 20.99
CA ALA A 20 8.45 -3.76 21.26
C ALA A 20 9.05 -2.66 22.16
N SER A 21 10.05 -3.01 22.97
CA SER A 21 10.76 -2.06 23.84
C SER A 21 11.74 -1.14 23.11
N THR A 22 11.93 -1.35 21.81
CA THR A 22 12.92 -0.63 20.99
C THR A 22 12.24 -0.01 19.77
N VAL A 23 12.56 1.24 19.48
CA VAL A 23 12.20 1.89 18.21
C VAL A 23 13.27 1.60 17.17
N TYR A 24 12.88 1.16 15.99
CA TYR A 24 13.81 0.79 14.93
C TYR A 24 13.87 1.84 13.83
N ALA A 25 15.09 2.27 13.50
CA ALA A 25 15.37 3.27 12.48
C ALA A 25 15.65 2.64 11.11
N VAL A 26 14.90 3.03 10.11
CA VAL A 26 15.19 2.79 8.68
C VAL A 26 15.80 4.07 8.10
N ARG A 27 17.07 3.98 7.65
CA ARG A 27 17.80 5.07 6.99
C ARG A 27 18.30 4.59 5.63
N GLY A 28 17.74 5.13 4.57
CA GLY A 28 17.91 4.56 3.23
C GLY A 28 17.12 3.25 3.09
N GLU A 29 17.50 2.41 2.15
CA GLU A 29 16.83 1.13 1.95
C GLU A 29 17.26 0.07 2.98
N VAL A 30 16.27 -0.55 3.60
CA VAL A 30 16.45 -1.76 4.40
C VAL A 30 15.71 -2.89 3.70
N ARG A 31 16.46 -3.90 3.25
CA ARG A 31 15.94 -5.00 2.43
C ARG A 31 15.92 -6.31 3.22
N ILE A 32 14.75 -6.90 3.36
CA ILE A 32 14.56 -8.26 3.88
C ILE A 32 14.73 -9.21 2.72
N LYS A 33 15.81 -9.99 2.73
CA LYS A 33 16.24 -10.80 1.60
C LYS A 33 15.45 -12.09 1.47
N PRO A 34 15.40 -12.73 0.27
CA PRO A 34 14.80 -14.06 0.10
C PRO A 34 15.32 -15.05 1.14
N GLY A 35 14.41 -15.82 1.74
CA GLY A 35 14.69 -16.75 2.83
C GLY A 35 14.87 -16.11 4.22
N ALA A 36 14.91 -14.79 4.33
CA ALA A 36 14.98 -14.10 5.60
C ALA A 36 13.58 -14.00 6.26
N VAL A 37 13.56 -14.05 7.58
CA VAL A 37 12.35 -13.92 8.40
C VAL A 37 12.49 -12.72 9.33
N LEU A 38 11.64 -11.72 9.16
CA LEU A 38 11.52 -10.62 10.12
C LEU A 38 10.34 -10.88 11.05
N THR A 39 10.64 -11.10 12.32
CA THR A 39 9.62 -11.19 13.37
C THR A 39 9.49 -9.84 14.05
N ILE A 40 8.27 -9.34 14.21
CA ILE A 40 8.00 -8.04 14.85
C ILE A 40 7.07 -8.28 16.03
N GLU A 41 7.55 -7.96 17.23
CA GLU A 41 6.74 -8.06 18.45
C GLU A 41 5.55 -7.11 18.43
N ASP A 42 4.50 -7.48 19.16
CA ASP A 42 3.27 -6.69 19.24
C ASP A 42 3.52 -5.29 19.82
N GLY A 43 3.07 -4.27 19.09
CA GLY A 43 3.26 -2.87 19.47
C GLY A 43 4.62 -2.26 19.10
N CYS A 44 5.46 -2.97 18.36
CA CYS A 44 6.75 -2.45 17.89
C CYS A 44 6.56 -1.25 16.96
N GLU A 45 7.46 -0.27 17.06
CA GLU A 45 7.49 0.91 16.21
C GLU A 45 8.75 0.92 15.32
N ILE A 46 8.54 1.17 14.03
CA ILE A 46 9.59 1.37 13.03
C ILE A 46 9.47 2.79 12.51
N ARG A 47 10.58 3.53 12.52
CA ARG A 47 10.65 4.90 12.02
C ARG A 47 11.45 4.97 10.73
N ILE A 48 10.83 5.44 9.67
CA ILE A 48 11.47 5.67 8.39
C ILE A 48 11.92 7.13 8.35
N VAL A 49 13.22 7.35 8.25
CA VAL A 49 13.79 8.69 8.35
C VAL A 49 13.62 9.44 7.04
N ASN A 50 13.02 10.62 7.10
CA ASN A 50 12.98 11.58 6.01
C ASN A 50 14.37 11.98 5.55
N GLY A 51 14.56 12.21 4.26
CA GLY A 51 15.81 12.70 3.71
C GLY A 51 16.27 11.96 2.45
N ARG A 52 17.31 12.50 1.84
CA ARG A 52 17.94 11.92 0.66
C ARG A 52 19.08 11.00 1.05
N PHE A 53 19.07 9.80 0.53
CA PHE A 53 20.08 8.78 0.78
C PHE A 53 20.76 8.41 -0.54
N PRO A 54 21.97 8.93 -0.82
CA PRO A 54 22.63 8.76 -2.12
C PRO A 54 22.92 7.29 -2.49
N ASN A 55 23.02 6.41 -1.51
CA ASN A 55 23.25 4.98 -1.69
C ASN A 55 21.95 4.16 -1.82
N SER A 56 20.80 4.80 -1.83
CA SER A 56 19.51 4.17 -2.08
C SER A 56 19.12 4.35 -3.54
N THR A 57 18.63 3.29 -4.19
CA THR A 57 18.08 3.35 -5.56
C THR A 57 16.93 4.33 -5.65
N LEU A 58 16.13 4.41 -4.61
CA LEU A 58 15.00 5.34 -4.49
C LEU A 58 15.43 6.75 -4.04
N ARG A 59 16.71 6.92 -3.66
CA ARG A 59 17.21 8.14 -3.02
C ARG A 59 16.42 8.56 -1.75
N ARG A 60 15.68 7.63 -1.15
CA ARG A 60 14.83 7.78 0.03
C ARG A 60 15.04 6.61 0.99
N SER A 61 14.34 6.64 2.11
CA SER A 61 14.29 5.50 3.02
C SER A 61 13.11 4.58 2.69
N ALA A 62 13.34 3.28 2.72
CA ALA A 62 12.28 2.29 2.52
C ALA A 62 12.54 1.01 3.30
N LEU A 63 11.49 0.39 3.82
CA LEU A 63 11.53 -0.98 4.31
C LEU A 63 10.93 -1.88 3.25
N ILE A 64 11.77 -2.74 2.66
CA ILE A 64 11.44 -3.55 1.50
C ILE A 64 11.53 -5.03 1.85
N PHE A 65 10.40 -5.71 1.79
CA PHE A 65 10.34 -7.17 1.84
C PHE A 65 10.49 -7.71 0.42
N GLU A 66 11.66 -8.23 0.09
CA GLU A 66 11.91 -8.82 -1.24
C GLU A 66 11.14 -10.12 -1.43
N ALA A 67 10.88 -10.48 -2.68
CA ALA A 67 10.24 -11.74 -3.02
C ALA A 67 10.97 -12.94 -2.39
N GLY A 68 10.21 -13.84 -1.76
CA GLY A 68 10.75 -14.97 -1.00
C GLY A 68 11.14 -14.65 0.45
N SER A 69 10.91 -13.43 0.93
CA SER A 69 11.09 -13.08 2.34
C SER A 69 9.83 -13.34 3.17
N CYS A 70 9.97 -13.34 4.48
CA CYS A 70 8.88 -13.61 5.41
C CYS A 70 8.73 -12.50 6.46
N LEU A 71 7.47 -12.20 6.82
CA LEU A 71 7.10 -11.37 7.95
C LEU A 71 6.24 -12.17 8.93
N ASN A 72 6.59 -12.15 10.21
CA ASN A 72 5.75 -12.62 11.31
C ASN A 72 5.50 -11.49 12.29
N ALA A 73 4.27 -10.98 12.35
CA ALA A 73 3.92 -9.87 13.22
C ALA A 73 2.53 -10.03 13.82
N LYS A 74 2.29 -9.34 14.94
CA LYS A 74 0.93 -9.05 15.40
C LYS A 74 0.53 -7.67 14.93
N ARG A 75 0.77 -6.65 15.73
CA ARG A 75 0.49 -5.25 15.40
C ARG A 75 1.78 -4.47 15.45
N PHE A 76 2.04 -3.67 14.44
CA PHE A 76 3.18 -2.76 14.45
C PHE A 76 2.85 -1.48 13.70
N VAL A 77 3.64 -0.45 13.98
CA VAL A 77 3.51 0.87 13.40
C VAL A 77 4.75 1.20 12.60
N VAL A 78 4.57 1.75 11.42
CA VAL A 78 5.64 2.34 10.60
C VAL A 78 5.29 3.82 10.38
N ARG A 79 6.20 4.71 10.73
CA ARG A 79 5.95 6.14 10.57
C ARG A 79 7.16 6.93 10.08
N ALA A 80 6.89 8.09 9.50
CA ALA A 80 7.93 9.04 9.17
C ALA A 80 8.62 9.60 10.43
N ALA A 81 9.89 9.90 10.31
CA ALA A 81 10.68 10.54 11.35
C ALA A 81 11.74 11.47 10.76
N ASP A 82 12.15 12.46 11.52
CA ASP A 82 13.26 13.33 11.20
C ASP A 82 14.63 12.64 11.36
N ALA A 83 15.70 13.35 11.07
CA ALA A 83 17.06 12.85 11.21
C ALA A 83 17.43 12.50 12.66
N THR A 84 16.73 13.05 13.65
CA THR A 84 16.91 12.78 15.09
C THR A 84 16.00 11.66 15.59
N MET A 85 15.23 11.05 14.68
CA MET A 85 14.29 9.98 14.97
C MET A 85 13.02 10.42 15.72
N GLN A 86 12.71 11.71 15.73
CA GLN A 86 11.41 12.16 16.23
C GLN A 86 10.34 11.93 15.16
N PRO A 87 9.13 11.51 15.56
CA PRO A 87 8.01 11.39 14.62
C PRO A 87 7.75 12.69 13.88
N GLU A 88 7.59 12.62 12.56
CA GLU A 88 7.20 13.74 11.73
C GLU A 88 5.74 13.62 11.27
N THR A 89 5.15 14.78 10.99
CA THR A 89 3.82 14.92 10.38
C THR A 89 3.92 15.37 8.92
N VAL A 90 5.08 15.12 8.31
CA VAL A 90 5.34 15.38 6.89
C VAL A 90 5.75 14.07 6.25
N ALA A 91 5.08 13.72 5.18
CA ALA A 91 5.41 12.56 4.37
C ALA A 91 6.38 13.00 3.26
N ASP A 92 7.62 12.50 3.32
CA ASP A 92 8.66 12.66 2.29
C ASP A 92 9.59 11.44 2.29
N ASN A 93 8.99 10.26 2.46
CA ASN A 93 9.71 9.00 2.51
C ASN A 93 9.22 8.04 1.45
N ALA A 94 10.11 7.15 1.02
CA ALA A 94 9.68 5.91 0.43
C ALA A 94 8.86 5.09 1.44
N GLY A 95 7.96 4.28 0.94
CA GLY A 95 7.01 3.59 1.79
C GLY A 95 7.48 2.24 2.34
N LEU A 96 6.53 1.41 2.62
CA LEU A 96 6.66 0.03 3.06
C LEU A 96 6.29 -0.89 1.90
N TRP A 97 7.25 -1.67 1.38
CA TRP A 97 7.07 -2.48 0.19
C TRP A 97 7.08 -3.97 0.48
N PHE A 98 6.13 -4.68 -0.11
CA PHE A 98 6.03 -6.13 -0.06
C PHE A 98 6.06 -6.69 -1.48
N LEU A 99 7.10 -7.43 -1.81
CA LEU A 99 7.31 -7.96 -3.14
C LEU A 99 7.04 -9.46 -3.16
N GLY A 100 6.13 -9.87 -4.01
CA GLY A 100 5.95 -11.25 -4.43
C GLY A 100 6.73 -11.54 -5.71
N ASN A 101 6.47 -12.69 -6.31
CA ASN A 101 7.13 -13.13 -7.52
C ASN A 101 6.13 -13.57 -8.58
N SER A 102 5.08 -12.81 -8.74
CA SER A 102 3.99 -13.15 -9.66
C SER A 102 3.63 -11.97 -10.57
N ALA A 103 3.10 -12.29 -11.75
CA ALA A 103 2.51 -11.34 -12.67
C ALA A 103 1.24 -11.92 -13.28
N ASN A 104 0.39 -11.08 -13.86
CA ASN A 104 -0.78 -11.55 -14.58
C ASN A 104 -0.38 -12.38 -15.80
N ALA A 105 -0.96 -13.60 -15.90
CA ALA A 105 -0.72 -14.51 -16.98
C ALA A 105 -1.77 -14.42 -18.08
N THR A 106 -2.90 -13.78 -17.84
CA THR A 106 -4.02 -13.67 -18.79
C THR A 106 -4.68 -12.30 -18.74
N LYS A 107 -5.24 -11.89 -19.90
CA LYS A 107 -6.01 -10.64 -20.00
C LYS A 107 -7.48 -10.77 -19.57
N ASP A 108 -7.95 -11.98 -19.27
CA ASP A 108 -9.37 -12.27 -19.04
C ASP A 108 -9.74 -12.49 -17.56
N GLY A 109 -8.83 -12.18 -16.69
CA GLY A 109 -8.99 -12.32 -15.24
C GLY A 109 -7.64 -12.31 -14.57
N ILE A 110 -7.64 -12.16 -13.25
CA ILE A 110 -6.38 -12.17 -12.50
C ILE A 110 -5.93 -13.62 -12.29
N LYS A 111 -5.00 -14.06 -13.12
CA LYS A 111 -4.32 -15.35 -12.99
C LYS A 111 -2.84 -15.09 -12.83
N LEU A 112 -2.37 -15.10 -11.61
CA LEU A 112 -0.97 -14.86 -11.32
C LEU A 112 -0.12 -16.06 -11.71
N LYS A 113 0.98 -15.78 -12.38
CA LYS A 113 2.03 -16.74 -12.73
C LYS A 113 3.32 -16.36 -12.03
N ARG A 114 3.95 -17.30 -11.37
CA ARG A 114 5.26 -17.11 -10.78
C ARG A 114 6.34 -16.90 -11.84
N LEU A 115 7.15 -15.85 -11.66
CA LEU A 115 8.13 -15.40 -12.64
C LEU A 115 9.50 -16.07 -12.47
N ALA A 116 9.91 -16.42 -11.25
CA ALA A 116 11.21 -17.00 -10.96
C ALA A 116 11.14 -18.17 -9.98
N LYS A 117 12.19 -18.98 -9.91
CA LYS A 117 12.30 -20.11 -8.99
C LYS A 117 12.84 -19.65 -7.63
N ILE A 118 12.11 -18.78 -6.96
CA ILE A 118 12.37 -18.40 -5.55
C ILE A 118 11.25 -18.92 -4.66
N PRO A 119 11.49 -19.14 -3.38
CA PRO A 119 10.42 -19.50 -2.45
C PRO A 119 9.28 -18.47 -2.51
N PRO A 120 8.03 -18.88 -2.23
CA PRO A 120 6.96 -17.89 -2.04
C PRO A 120 7.29 -17.02 -0.84
N SER A 121 6.89 -15.75 -0.92
CA SER A 121 6.87 -14.87 0.23
C SER A 121 5.83 -15.35 1.24
N SER A 122 5.94 -14.93 2.49
CA SER A 122 4.96 -15.27 3.52
C SER A 122 4.81 -14.11 4.50
N PHE A 123 3.75 -13.33 4.34
CA PHE A 123 3.53 -12.10 5.11
C PHE A 123 2.36 -12.25 6.07
N HIS A 124 2.65 -12.45 7.35
CA HIS A 124 1.66 -12.60 8.40
C HIS A 124 1.66 -11.39 9.32
N ALA A 125 0.51 -10.70 9.46
CA ALA A 125 0.32 -9.68 10.47
C ALA A 125 -1.15 -9.60 10.90
N THR A 126 -1.38 -9.23 12.15
CA THR A 126 -2.73 -8.90 12.62
C THR A 126 -3.13 -7.50 12.15
N LYS A 127 -2.23 -6.52 12.29
CA LYS A 127 -2.45 -5.15 11.79
C LYS A 127 -1.12 -4.46 11.48
N ILE A 128 -1.07 -3.81 10.33
CA ILE A 128 -0.03 -2.85 9.95
C ILE A 128 -0.65 -1.45 10.00
N THR A 129 0.00 -0.52 10.68
CA THR A 129 -0.39 0.89 10.68
C THR A 129 0.75 1.73 10.13
N THR A 130 0.45 2.61 9.17
CA THR A 130 1.43 3.55 8.63
C THR A 130 0.98 4.99 8.87
N HIS A 131 1.95 5.88 9.12
CA HIS A 131 1.70 7.29 9.31
C HIS A 131 2.72 8.12 8.53
N TYR A 132 2.23 9.03 7.69
CA TYR A 132 3.04 9.99 6.93
C TYR A 132 4.13 9.31 6.08
N LEU A 133 3.80 8.17 5.47
CA LEU A 133 4.66 7.51 4.49
C LEU A 133 4.28 7.94 3.07
N GLY A 134 5.09 7.50 2.11
CA GLY A 134 4.97 7.88 0.72
C GLY A 134 5.80 9.10 0.38
N ARG A 135 5.90 9.39 -0.88
CA ARG A 135 6.59 10.56 -1.41
C ARG A 135 5.73 11.23 -2.45
N TYR A 136 5.23 12.40 -2.10
CA TYR A 136 4.66 13.30 -3.08
C TYR A 136 5.80 14.03 -3.78
N ASP A 137 6.31 13.46 -4.85
CA ASP A 137 7.04 14.27 -5.79
C ASP A 137 6.00 15.14 -6.49
N ALA A 138 6.09 16.43 -6.22
CA ALA A 138 5.30 17.39 -6.94
C ALA A 138 5.56 17.19 -8.44
N TYR A 139 4.83 16.31 -9.05
CA TYR A 139 4.84 15.96 -10.48
C TYR A 139 4.74 17.20 -11.36
N LYS A 140 4.27 18.28 -10.75
CA LYS A 140 4.07 19.57 -11.38
C LYS A 140 5.36 20.36 -11.62
N ASN A 141 6.50 19.97 -11.04
CA ASN A 141 7.75 20.75 -11.15
C ASN A 141 8.93 20.02 -11.81
N ILE A 142 8.84 18.75 -12.10
CA ILE A 142 9.93 18.02 -12.76
C ILE A 142 9.61 17.84 -14.25
N LYS A 143 9.83 18.88 -15.01
CA LYS A 143 9.92 18.82 -16.49
C LYS A 143 11.19 18.11 -16.96
N THR A 144 11.66 17.09 -16.29
CA THR A 144 12.84 16.34 -16.72
C THR A 144 12.43 15.04 -17.39
N LYS A 145 12.61 15.02 -18.67
CA LYS A 145 12.24 14.03 -19.68
C LYS A 145 12.89 12.66 -19.57
N LYS A 146 13.41 12.22 -18.46
CA LYS A 146 13.98 10.86 -18.30
C LYS A 146 14.01 10.50 -16.82
N THR A 147 12.90 10.07 -16.31
CA THR A 147 12.89 9.32 -15.07
C THR A 147 12.68 7.85 -15.43
N SER A 148 13.55 7.01 -14.89
CA SER A 148 13.32 5.58 -14.91
C SER A 148 12.02 5.31 -14.15
N SER A 149 11.21 4.40 -14.62
CA SER A 149 9.89 3.98 -14.12
C SER A 149 9.82 3.54 -12.63
N TRP A 150 10.76 3.89 -11.83
CA TRP A 150 10.94 3.51 -10.42
C TRP A 150 11.11 4.70 -9.49
N GLY A 151 10.97 5.92 -9.95
CA GLY A 151 11.45 7.07 -9.21
C GLY A 151 10.42 8.10 -8.80
N ASP A 152 9.26 8.08 -9.38
CA ASP A 152 8.37 9.23 -9.33
C ASP A 152 7.14 9.01 -8.45
N ASP A 153 6.83 7.76 -8.13
CA ASP A 153 5.60 7.36 -7.46
C ASP A 153 5.96 6.41 -6.30
N ILE A 154 5.87 6.88 -5.08
CA ILE A 154 6.21 6.09 -3.89
C ILE A 154 5.11 6.21 -2.87
N ASP A 155 4.31 5.17 -2.82
CA ASP A 155 3.16 5.07 -1.95
C ASP A 155 3.50 4.78 -0.50
N ALA A 156 2.54 4.93 0.37
CA ALA A 156 2.72 4.55 1.76
C ALA A 156 2.93 3.05 1.91
N ILE A 157 2.16 2.24 1.18
CA ILE A 157 2.26 0.79 1.17
C ILE A 157 2.11 0.31 -0.27
N SER A 158 3.15 -0.34 -0.80
CA SER A 158 3.13 -0.93 -2.14
C SER A 158 3.19 -2.46 -2.06
N LEU A 159 2.27 -3.12 -2.75
CA LEU A 159 2.12 -4.57 -2.84
C LEU A 159 2.30 -5.00 -4.29
N MET A 160 3.40 -5.68 -4.60
CA MET A 160 3.77 -6.00 -5.98
C MET A 160 3.95 -7.49 -6.18
N GLY A 161 3.23 -8.07 -7.16
CA GLY A 161 3.38 -9.47 -7.55
C GLY A 161 3.01 -10.49 -6.48
N LEU A 162 2.07 -10.16 -5.58
CA LEU A 162 1.63 -11.00 -4.48
C LEU A 162 0.45 -11.88 -4.85
N SER A 163 0.49 -13.14 -4.40
CA SER A 163 -0.65 -14.07 -4.46
C SER A 163 -1.38 -14.17 -3.11
N GLU A 164 -2.58 -14.73 -3.12
CA GLU A 164 -3.37 -14.98 -1.91
C GLU A 164 -2.63 -15.91 -0.91
N ASP A 165 -1.79 -16.81 -1.42
CA ASP A 165 -1.03 -17.75 -0.59
C ASP A 165 0.18 -17.08 0.11
N GLU A 166 0.57 -15.89 -0.32
CA GLU A 166 1.68 -15.14 0.25
C GLU A 166 1.23 -14.09 1.26
N TRP A 167 -0.07 -13.67 1.19
CA TRP A 167 -0.58 -12.55 1.96
C TRP A 167 -1.58 -12.98 3.04
N HIS A 168 -1.17 -12.89 4.30
CA HIS A 168 -1.97 -13.23 5.48
C HIS A 168 -2.09 -12.06 6.47
N VAL A 169 -1.99 -10.83 5.97
CA VAL A 169 -2.21 -9.62 6.78
C VAL A 169 -3.71 -9.38 6.93
N LYS A 170 -4.18 -9.29 8.17
CA LYS A 170 -5.62 -9.16 8.46
C LYS A 170 -6.13 -7.74 8.37
N ALA A 171 -5.30 -6.75 8.72
CA ALA A 171 -5.71 -5.35 8.71
C ALA A 171 -4.56 -4.42 8.29
N ILE A 172 -4.90 -3.38 7.54
CA ILE A 172 -4.03 -2.25 7.22
C ILE A 172 -4.77 -0.97 7.62
N SER A 173 -4.02 -0.02 8.21
CA SER A 173 -4.44 1.35 8.43
C SER A 173 -3.35 2.28 7.91
N SER A 174 -3.58 2.96 6.78
CA SER A 174 -2.67 3.95 6.20
C SER A 174 -3.21 5.35 6.46
N GLN A 175 -2.38 6.22 7.02
CA GLN A 175 -2.81 7.54 7.47
C GLN A 175 -1.84 8.61 6.99
N ASN A 176 -2.39 9.66 6.36
CA ASN A 176 -1.65 10.81 5.85
C ASN A 176 -0.50 10.41 4.91
N SER A 177 -0.78 9.53 3.96
CA SER A 177 0.18 9.18 2.92
C SER A 177 0.47 10.38 2.01
N ALA A 178 1.71 10.52 1.55
CA ALA A 178 2.10 11.60 0.64
C ALA A 178 1.69 11.33 -0.81
N ASP A 179 1.40 10.10 -1.10
CA ASP A 179 0.93 9.56 -2.37
C ASP A 179 -0.25 8.65 -2.10
N ASP A 180 -0.37 7.53 -2.78
CA ASP A 180 -1.44 6.59 -2.54
C ASP A 180 -1.40 5.98 -1.13
N GLY A 181 -2.57 5.72 -0.57
CA GLY A 181 -2.70 5.06 0.73
C GLY A 181 -2.32 3.59 0.68
N LEU A 182 -2.68 2.92 -0.40
CA LEU A 182 -2.33 1.55 -0.75
C LEU A 182 -2.23 1.41 -2.26
N ASP A 183 -1.04 1.08 -2.76
CA ASP A 183 -0.82 0.69 -4.15
C ASP A 183 -0.70 -0.83 -4.28
N MET A 184 -1.28 -1.37 -5.35
CA MET A 184 -1.18 -2.79 -5.70
C MET A 184 -0.91 -2.98 -7.18
N THR A 185 0.23 -3.59 -7.49
CA THR A 185 0.59 -3.94 -8.88
C THR A 185 0.68 -5.46 -9.06
N ASN A 186 0.01 -6.00 -10.09
CA ASN A 186 0.04 -7.43 -10.44
C ASN A 186 -0.20 -8.37 -9.24
N SER A 187 -1.09 -7.99 -8.33
CA SER A 187 -1.31 -8.70 -7.07
C SER A 187 -2.75 -9.18 -6.94
N LYS A 188 -2.92 -10.29 -6.21
CA LYS A 188 -4.24 -10.81 -5.84
C LYS A 188 -4.23 -11.18 -4.37
N ILE A 189 -4.88 -10.37 -3.54
CA ILE A 189 -4.90 -10.55 -2.10
C ILE A 189 -6.28 -10.39 -1.49
N SER A 190 -6.43 -10.87 -0.27
CA SER A 190 -7.60 -10.59 0.57
C SER A 190 -7.18 -10.02 1.92
N ILE A 191 -8.00 -9.12 2.47
CA ILE A 191 -7.80 -8.48 3.76
C ILE A 191 -9.12 -8.42 4.53
N ASP A 192 -9.06 -8.54 5.85
CA ASP A 192 -10.27 -8.40 6.68
C ASP A 192 -10.70 -6.94 6.78
N ARG A 193 -9.77 -6.03 7.07
CA ARG A 193 -10.04 -4.61 7.30
C ARG A 193 -9.01 -3.73 6.60
N LEU A 194 -9.48 -2.73 5.89
CA LEU A 194 -8.67 -1.71 5.25
C LEU A 194 -9.18 -0.33 5.64
N GLU A 195 -8.31 0.50 6.17
CA GLU A 195 -8.57 1.87 6.57
C GLU A 195 -7.53 2.79 5.92
N ILE A 196 -7.99 3.75 5.15
CA ILE A 196 -7.15 4.76 4.50
C ILE A 196 -7.69 6.14 4.91
N LEU A 197 -6.84 6.93 5.56
CA LEU A 197 -7.20 8.24 6.07
C LEU A 197 -6.29 9.31 5.52
N ALA A 198 -6.86 10.33 4.92
CA ALA A 198 -6.16 11.52 4.42
C ALA A 198 -4.95 11.21 3.49
N PRO A 199 -5.10 10.41 2.44
CA PRO A 199 -4.06 10.27 1.44
C PRO A 199 -3.93 11.60 0.67
N ILE A 200 -2.77 11.92 0.13
CA ILE A 200 -2.59 13.12 -0.71
C ILE A 200 -3.04 12.85 -2.14
N GLU A 201 -2.86 11.65 -2.65
CA GLU A 201 -3.38 11.22 -3.94
C GLU A 201 -4.51 10.21 -3.76
N ASP A 202 -4.45 9.03 -4.31
CA ASP A 202 -5.56 8.09 -4.27
C ASP A 202 -5.57 7.27 -2.96
N ALA A 203 -6.75 6.91 -2.50
CA ALA A 203 -6.79 6.07 -1.30
C ALA A 203 -6.33 4.63 -1.63
N ILE A 204 -6.76 4.10 -2.75
CA ILE A 204 -6.38 2.76 -3.22
C ILE A 204 -6.12 2.83 -4.72
N ASN A 205 -4.89 2.52 -5.12
CA ASN A 205 -4.51 2.30 -6.51
C ASN A 205 -4.38 0.80 -6.78
N LEU A 206 -5.06 0.31 -7.80
CA LEU A 206 -4.97 -1.09 -8.26
C LEU A 206 -4.53 -1.12 -9.72
N SER A 207 -3.30 -1.54 -9.96
CA SER A 207 -2.78 -1.77 -11.30
C SER A 207 -2.76 -3.26 -11.61
N SER A 208 -3.66 -3.71 -12.52
CA SER A 208 -3.79 -5.11 -12.92
C SER A 208 -3.92 -6.08 -11.73
N SER A 209 -4.67 -5.68 -10.71
CA SER A 209 -4.70 -6.32 -9.40
C SER A 209 -6.11 -6.64 -8.92
N GLN A 210 -6.22 -7.57 -7.98
CA GLN A 210 -7.47 -7.88 -7.28
C GLN A 210 -7.30 -7.72 -5.77
N LEU A 211 -8.04 -6.79 -5.20
CA LEU A 211 -8.18 -6.61 -3.76
C LEU A 211 -9.55 -7.10 -3.29
N GLN A 212 -9.56 -7.96 -2.29
CA GLN A 212 -10.79 -8.44 -1.64
C GLN A 212 -10.83 -7.96 -0.20
N VAL A 213 -11.85 -7.17 0.18
CA VAL A 213 -12.05 -6.73 1.55
C VAL A 213 -13.21 -7.49 2.19
N LYS A 214 -12.95 -8.17 3.32
CA LYS A 214 -13.90 -9.13 3.89
C LYS A 214 -14.83 -8.55 4.94
N LYS A 215 -14.34 -7.63 5.81
CA LYS A 215 -15.10 -7.20 6.99
C LYS A 215 -15.36 -5.70 7.05
N ALA A 216 -14.36 -4.87 6.72
CA ALA A 216 -14.55 -3.42 6.75
C ALA A 216 -13.61 -2.71 5.77
N LEU A 217 -14.16 -1.75 5.04
CA LEU A 217 -13.43 -0.77 4.25
C LEU A 217 -13.80 0.62 4.76
N THR A 218 -12.81 1.37 5.22
CA THR A 218 -12.96 2.76 5.63
C THR A 218 -12.01 3.62 4.82
N ILE A 219 -12.54 4.60 4.10
CA ILE A 219 -11.75 5.62 3.40
C ILE A 219 -12.28 6.98 3.81
N ASP A 220 -11.37 7.86 4.24
CA ASP A 220 -11.66 9.25 4.54
C ASP A 220 -10.63 10.15 3.87
N LEU A 221 -11.01 10.81 2.78
CA LEU A 221 -10.12 11.66 1.99
C LEU A 221 -9.81 12.99 2.68
N GLN A 222 -10.63 13.43 3.64
CA GLN A 222 -10.60 14.69 4.38
C GLN A 222 -10.68 15.95 3.52
N GLU A 223 -9.89 16.06 2.46
CA GLU A 223 -9.85 17.23 1.58
C GLU A 223 -10.15 16.86 0.13
N ILE A 224 -10.59 17.84 -0.66
CA ILE A 224 -10.72 17.70 -2.12
C ILE A 224 -9.41 18.10 -2.80
N SER A 225 -8.89 17.23 -3.65
CA SER A 225 -7.89 17.56 -4.66
C SER A 225 -8.35 16.99 -5.99
N PRO A 226 -8.05 17.65 -7.12
CA PRO A 226 -8.37 17.11 -8.45
C PRO A 226 -7.71 15.76 -8.73
N ASP A 227 -6.60 15.47 -8.05
CA ASP A 227 -5.81 14.26 -8.23
C ASP A 227 -6.05 13.22 -7.11
N ARG A 228 -7.03 13.47 -6.21
CA ARG A 228 -7.35 12.60 -5.07
C ARG A 228 -8.65 11.84 -5.30
N HIS A 229 -8.57 10.53 -5.36
CA HIS A 229 -9.73 9.65 -5.58
C HIS A 229 -9.84 8.60 -4.47
N LEU A 230 -11.00 7.98 -4.38
CA LEU A 230 -11.19 6.80 -3.52
C LEU A 230 -10.48 5.58 -4.10
N PHE A 231 -10.56 5.43 -5.42
CA PHE A 231 -9.98 4.31 -6.16
C PHE A 231 -9.42 4.79 -7.49
N ASP A 232 -8.20 4.42 -7.81
CA ASP A 232 -7.66 4.41 -9.16
C ASP A 232 -7.48 2.96 -9.62
N LEU A 233 -8.08 2.61 -10.74
CA LEU A 233 -8.05 1.25 -11.27
C LEU A 233 -7.39 1.26 -12.63
N GLU A 234 -6.18 0.76 -12.69
CA GLU A 234 -5.38 0.67 -13.89
C GLU A 234 -5.44 -0.74 -14.48
N VAL A 235 -5.38 -0.83 -15.79
CA VAL A 235 -5.57 -2.10 -16.53
C VAL A 235 -4.45 -2.36 -17.53
N ASP A 236 -3.24 -1.94 -17.23
CA ASP A 236 -2.09 -1.99 -18.14
C ASP A 236 -1.73 -3.41 -18.58
N ASP A 237 -1.58 -4.33 -17.63
CA ASP A 237 -1.25 -5.72 -17.87
C ASP A 237 -2.46 -6.67 -17.80
N GLY A 238 -3.58 -6.19 -17.27
CA GLY A 238 -4.79 -6.97 -17.08
C GLY A 238 -5.86 -6.19 -16.32
N PRO A 239 -7.01 -6.81 -16.03
CA PRO A 239 -8.09 -6.16 -15.31
C PRO A 239 -7.75 -5.90 -13.84
N SER A 240 -8.32 -4.85 -13.27
CA SER A 240 -8.29 -4.56 -11.85
C SER A 240 -9.67 -4.74 -11.23
N TYR A 241 -9.70 -5.33 -10.03
CA TYR A 241 -10.95 -5.60 -9.31
C TYR A 241 -10.83 -5.22 -7.85
N LEU A 242 -11.82 -4.48 -7.35
CA LEU A 242 -12.08 -4.37 -5.92
C LEU A 242 -13.34 -5.18 -5.60
N ALA A 243 -13.21 -6.17 -4.74
CA ALA A 243 -14.32 -7.02 -4.30
C ALA A 243 -14.58 -6.83 -2.81
N LEU A 244 -15.83 -6.51 -2.46
CA LEU A 244 -16.30 -6.42 -1.08
C LEU A 244 -17.16 -7.65 -0.77
N TYR A 245 -16.84 -8.34 0.32
CA TYR A 245 -17.61 -9.51 0.73
C TYR A 245 -18.96 -9.11 1.31
N LYS A 246 -19.92 -10.00 1.22
CA LYS A 246 -21.23 -9.84 1.88
C LYS A 246 -21.01 -9.57 3.39
N GLY A 247 -21.67 -8.54 3.91
CA GLY A 247 -21.50 -8.11 5.30
C GLY A 247 -20.25 -7.25 5.58
N CYS A 248 -19.50 -6.88 4.55
CA CYS A 248 -18.43 -5.89 4.72
C CYS A 248 -19.02 -4.52 5.06
N ALA A 249 -18.60 -3.95 6.19
CA ALA A 249 -18.97 -2.59 6.56
C ALA A 249 -18.17 -1.60 5.71
N VAL A 250 -18.86 -0.73 4.96
CA VAL A 250 -18.21 0.24 4.08
C VAL A 250 -18.47 1.66 4.56
N THR A 251 -17.42 2.40 4.85
CA THR A 251 -17.48 3.82 5.18
C THR A 251 -16.59 4.59 4.24
N LEU A 252 -17.20 5.39 3.38
CA LEU A 252 -16.49 6.25 2.44
C LEU A 252 -16.85 7.69 2.77
N ARG A 253 -15.84 8.47 3.15
CA ARG A 253 -15.94 9.88 3.44
C ARG A 253 -15.06 10.65 2.48
N GLY A 254 -15.57 11.74 1.99
CA GLY A 254 -14.84 12.68 1.20
C GLY A 254 -15.59 13.99 1.20
N PRO A 255 -14.92 15.06 0.80
CA PRO A 255 -15.60 16.33 0.66
C PRO A 255 -16.73 16.18 -0.35
N ILE A 256 -17.84 16.86 -0.06
CA ILE A 256 -19.01 16.93 -0.94
C ILE A 256 -18.66 17.88 -2.09
N GLY A 257 -17.94 17.37 -3.06
CA GLY A 257 -17.71 18.04 -4.33
C GLY A 257 -18.43 17.29 -5.44
N ASN A 258 -18.66 17.94 -6.56
CA ASN A 258 -19.50 17.47 -7.68
C ASN A 258 -18.96 16.22 -8.42
N GLN A 259 -18.01 15.49 -7.88
CA GLN A 259 -17.23 14.55 -8.66
C GLN A 259 -16.85 13.23 -7.96
N LEU A 260 -17.61 12.71 -7.05
CA LEU A 260 -17.42 11.32 -6.63
C LEU A 260 -18.33 10.43 -7.48
N THR A 261 -17.82 9.88 -8.57
CA THR A 261 -18.56 9.00 -9.46
C THR A 261 -17.93 7.62 -9.43
N LEU A 262 -18.67 6.63 -9.01
CA LEU A 262 -18.31 5.24 -9.26
C LEU A 262 -18.62 4.92 -10.71
N ILE A 263 -17.62 4.58 -11.48
CA ILE A 263 -17.81 4.22 -12.88
C ILE A 263 -18.06 2.71 -12.97
N THR A 264 -19.18 2.24 -12.44
CA THR A 264 -19.82 1.03 -12.94
C THR A 264 -21.32 1.09 -12.68
N SER A 265 -22.10 0.56 -13.62
CA SER A 265 -23.56 0.51 -13.60
C SER A 265 -24.14 -0.35 -12.48
N ASP A 266 -23.33 -1.11 -11.76
CA ASP A 266 -23.76 -2.16 -10.85
C ASP A 266 -23.66 -1.79 -9.37
N ILE A 267 -23.20 -0.57 -9.06
CA ILE A 267 -23.07 -0.13 -7.68
C ILE A 267 -24.28 0.71 -7.29
N LYS A 268 -25.09 0.16 -6.39
CA LYS A 268 -26.10 0.94 -5.70
C LYS A 268 -25.38 1.92 -4.75
N PRO A 269 -25.68 3.21 -4.82
CA PRO A 269 -25.03 4.20 -3.96
C PRO A 269 -25.28 3.88 -2.49
N VAL A 270 -24.24 3.85 -1.70
CA VAL A 270 -24.27 3.58 -0.24
C VAL A 270 -25.13 4.61 0.52
N LYS A 271 -25.37 5.79 -0.08
CA LYS A 271 -26.40 6.76 0.33
C LYS A 271 -26.87 7.52 -0.92
N ALA A 272 -28.18 7.68 -1.06
CA ALA A 272 -28.76 8.47 -2.14
C ALA A 272 -28.13 9.87 -2.19
N GLY A 273 -27.71 10.28 -3.40
CA GLY A 273 -27.21 11.63 -3.70
C GLY A 273 -25.69 11.81 -3.74
N ARG A 274 -24.89 10.79 -3.49
CA ARG A 274 -23.41 10.88 -3.64
C ARG A 274 -22.94 10.03 -4.82
N ARG A 275 -22.21 10.66 -5.72
CA ARG A 275 -21.54 9.97 -6.84
C ARG A 275 -20.06 9.75 -6.45
N MET A 276 -19.54 8.55 -6.64
CA MET A 276 -18.12 8.25 -6.49
C MET A 276 -17.45 8.21 -7.86
N ILE A 277 -16.31 8.88 -8.02
CA ILE A 277 -15.52 8.81 -9.26
C ILE A 277 -14.43 7.78 -9.05
N VAL A 278 -14.39 6.84 -9.96
CA VAL A 278 -13.25 5.95 -10.15
C VAL A 278 -12.55 6.38 -11.41
N ARG A 279 -11.29 6.75 -11.30
CA ARG A 279 -10.45 7.17 -12.41
C ARG A 279 -9.72 5.97 -12.98
N PHE A 280 -9.62 5.91 -14.30
CA PHE A 280 -8.82 4.92 -15.00
C PHE A 280 -7.68 5.64 -15.70
N LYS A 281 -6.44 5.32 -15.34
CA LYS A 281 -5.25 5.78 -16.03
C LYS A 281 -4.90 4.84 -17.19
N GLY A 282 -4.40 5.38 -18.31
CA GLY A 282 -3.95 4.64 -19.46
C GLY A 282 -5.00 4.31 -20.51
N ARG A 283 -4.62 3.52 -21.54
CA ARG A 283 -5.55 3.04 -22.57
C ARG A 283 -6.38 1.89 -22.02
N ILE A 284 -7.60 2.19 -21.62
CA ILE A 284 -8.56 1.17 -21.17
C ILE A 284 -8.89 0.26 -22.34
N LYS A 285 -8.27 -0.91 -22.41
CA LYS A 285 -8.63 -1.94 -23.37
C LYS A 285 -9.89 -2.72 -22.96
N ARG A 286 -10.20 -2.77 -21.65
CA ARG A 286 -11.40 -3.39 -21.08
C ARG A 286 -11.83 -2.58 -19.85
N LYS A 287 -13.14 -2.46 -19.63
CA LYS A 287 -13.67 -1.84 -18.39
C LYS A 287 -13.40 -2.77 -17.22
N PRO A 288 -12.82 -2.30 -16.11
CA PRO A 288 -12.73 -3.10 -14.89
C PRO A 288 -14.13 -3.36 -14.33
N THR A 289 -14.26 -4.50 -13.68
CA THR A 289 -15.49 -4.86 -12.98
C THR A 289 -15.29 -4.59 -11.50
N LEU A 290 -16.00 -3.62 -10.95
CA LEU A 290 -16.12 -3.43 -9.53
C LEU A 290 -17.28 -4.29 -9.02
N ILE A 291 -16.95 -5.28 -8.20
CA ILE A 291 -17.96 -6.12 -7.57
C ILE A 291 -18.12 -5.63 -6.13
N PHE A 292 -19.11 -4.81 -5.89
CA PHE A 292 -19.55 -4.50 -4.53
C PHE A 292 -20.71 -5.45 -4.19
N SER A 293 -20.49 -6.43 -3.39
CA SER A 293 -21.59 -7.08 -2.69
C SER A 293 -21.83 -6.33 -1.38
N ILE A 294 -22.66 -5.32 -1.40
CA ILE A 294 -23.25 -4.77 -0.17
C ILE A 294 -24.20 -5.84 0.30
N GLY A 295 -24.01 -6.35 1.53
CA GLY A 295 -24.93 -7.30 2.11
C GLY A 295 -26.34 -6.75 2.02
N ALA A 296 -27.23 -7.45 1.34
CA ALA A 296 -28.65 -7.30 1.60
C ALA A 296 -28.91 -7.89 2.99
N ASP A 297 -29.49 -7.08 3.88
CA ASP A 297 -30.12 -7.55 5.11
C ASP A 297 -31.16 -8.60 4.78
#